data_fa7ca73bbd980ab084830d67bd1230a1
#
_entry.id   fa7ca73bbd980ab084830d67bd1230a1
#
_cell.length_a   1.000
_cell.length_b   1.000
_cell.length_c   1.000
_cell.angle_alpha   90.00
_cell.angle_beta   90.00
_cell.angle_gamma   90.00
#
_symmetry.space_group_name_H-M   'P 1'
#
loop_
_entity.id
_entity.type
_entity.pdbx_description
1 polymer ?
#
loop_
_entity_poly.entity_id
_entity_poly.type
_entity_poly.pdbx_seq_one_letter_code
_entity_poly.pdbx_strand_id
1 'polypeptide(L)'
;MTTIGKYGPSEPPWPASAGRLELIAVVLVPRVKITVPSLPSGFVARAELCASLDAGAGAEVALVCAPAGYGKTLLLADWSRTSTGVDTAWVGVDRDDNDPRRLWAAVVAAIAGCPSVPQSSRLHGRWAWRPGAQPEFFAELAEALQALPRPLGLILDDVHELVDPVALHGVQILTRIKPATLQLVLSSRFDPPLSLPRLRLQGRLRELRAAQLAFTPAQAAQLLEQSGLRLSPQQVEVLHRRTGGWVAGLRLAARAVEQSADREAFLTHFSGDDRSVADYLVGEILSGLPEAAREFLRVISICDLVPIGLAVALLEREEAGSVLDRLERETSLVVATGRARQAYQVQELLRTHLLADLQRRGPRRPAELHAVAARWWAACTAWPPSGGPANTSRCQPSSTPRTAMTMPW
;
A
#
# COMPACT_ATOMS: atom_id res chain seq x y z
N MET A 1 32.01 43.08 -76.50
CA MET A 1 31.64 41.71 -76.17
C MET A 1 32.45 41.29 -74.93
N THR A 2 31.87 41.37 -73.78
CA THR A 2 32.59 41.19 -72.53
C THR A 2 31.94 40.03 -71.82
N THR A 3 32.70 38.98 -71.57
CA THR A 3 32.28 37.75 -70.93
C THR A 3 32.25 37.90 -69.41
N ILE A 4 31.12 37.69 -68.81
CA ILE A 4 30.91 37.76 -67.32
C ILE A 4 31.20 36.37 -66.78
N GLY A 5 32.22 36.25 -65.90
CA GLY A 5 32.55 35.05 -65.17
C GLY A 5 31.55 34.84 -63.97
N LYS A 6 31.02 33.64 -63.93
CA LYS A 6 30.17 33.19 -62.80
C LYS A 6 31.07 32.78 -61.61
N TYR A 7 30.98 33.52 -60.50
CA TYR A 7 31.44 33.06 -59.18
C TYR A 7 30.29 32.31 -58.48
N GLY A 8 30.50 31.02 -58.24
CA GLY A 8 29.64 30.23 -57.35
C GLY A 8 30.02 30.46 -55.88
N PRO A 9 29.11 30.37 -54.95
CA PRO A 9 29.42 30.54 -53.54
C PRO A 9 30.25 29.36 -53.02
N SER A 10 31.42 29.65 -52.46
CA SER A 10 32.27 28.71 -51.73
C SER A 10 31.62 28.32 -50.40
N GLU A 11 31.38 27.04 -50.23
CA GLU A 11 30.99 26.44 -48.93
C GLU A 11 32.14 26.64 -47.92
N PRO A 12 31.84 27.02 -46.66
CA PRO A 12 32.84 27.07 -45.62
C PRO A 12 33.18 25.66 -45.12
N PRO A 13 34.46 25.41 -44.83
CA PRO A 13 34.88 24.09 -44.32
C PRO A 13 34.66 24.01 -42.83
N TRP A 14 33.46 23.58 -42.38
CA TRP A 14 33.26 23.16 -41.02
C TRP A 14 33.16 21.62 -40.96
N PRO A 15 33.97 20.96 -40.12
CA PRO A 15 33.82 19.53 -39.96
C PRO A 15 32.51 19.24 -39.26
N ALA A 16 31.59 18.59 -39.96
CA ALA A 16 30.36 18.03 -39.39
C ALA A 16 30.70 16.80 -38.56
N SER A 17 31.22 16.98 -37.36
CA SER A 17 31.28 15.97 -36.29
C SER A 17 31.63 16.62 -34.95
N ALA A 18 30.86 17.62 -34.57
CA ALA A 18 30.77 17.94 -33.14
C ALA A 18 29.76 16.96 -32.59
N GLY A 19 30.26 15.83 -32.01
CA GLY A 19 29.44 14.97 -31.16
C GLY A 19 28.72 15.84 -30.17
N ARG A 20 27.38 15.78 -30.13
CA ARG A 20 26.60 16.33 -29.06
C ARG A 20 27.15 15.71 -27.80
N LEU A 21 27.96 16.44 -27.06
CA LEU A 21 28.13 16.21 -25.63
C LEU A 21 26.73 16.43 -25.02
N GLU A 22 25.95 15.37 -24.96
CA GLU A 22 24.78 15.35 -24.07
C GLU A 22 25.34 15.64 -22.67
N LEU A 23 25.15 16.88 -22.22
CA LEU A 23 25.30 17.21 -20.82
C LEU A 23 24.37 16.27 -20.07
N ILE A 24 24.93 15.20 -19.53
CA ILE A 24 24.21 14.32 -18.60
C ILE A 24 23.89 15.24 -17.41
N ALA A 25 22.68 15.76 -17.38
CA ALA A 25 22.18 16.53 -16.26
C ALA A 25 22.35 15.66 -15.00
N VAL A 26 23.20 16.08 -14.10
CA VAL A 26 23.37 15.41 -12.80
C VAL A 26 22.02 15.54 -12.09
N VAL A 27 21.32 14.45 -11.92
CA VAL A 27 20.06 14.42 -11.17
C VAL A 27 20.39 14.68 -9.71
N LEU A 28 19.97 15.83 -9.21
CA LEU A 28 20.10 16.16 -7.78
C LEU A 28 19.10 15.34 -6.98
N VAL A 29 19.60 14.49 -6.09
CA VAL A 29 18.76 13.68 -5.18
C VAL A 29 18.60 14.45 -3.85
N PRO A 30 17.36 14.83 -3.47
CA PRO A 30 17.11 15.46 -2.18
C PRO A 30 17.46 14.51 -1.03
N ARG A 31 18.20 14.98 -0.04
CA ARG A 31 18.61 14.16 1.11
C ARG A 31 17.42 13.57 1.86
N VAL A 32 16.33 14.33 2.01
CA VAL A 32 15.11 13.85 2.69
C VAL A 32 14.55 12.59 2.05
N LYS A 33 14.72 12.41 0.74
CA LYS A 33 14.22 11.26 -0.03
C LYS A 33 14.98 9.96 0.31
N ILE A 34 16.25 10.08 0.66
CA ILE A 34 17.13 8.95 0.97
C ILE A 34 17.50 8.87 2.45
N THR A 35 16.74 9.56 3.30
CA THR A 35 16.93 9.53 4.76
C THR A 35 15.80 8.74 5.41
N VAL A 36 16.16 7.83 6.31
CA VAL A 36 15.19 7.06 7.10
C VAL A 36 14.35 8.01 7.96
N PRO A 37 13.01 7.99 7.86
CA PRO A 37 12.13 8.87 8.63
C PRO A 37 12.30 8.69 10.14
N SER A 38 12.18 9.77 10.91
CA SER A 38 12.21 9.70 12.38
C SER A 38 10.98 9.00 12.93
N LEU A 39 11.16 8.24 14.02
CA LEU A 39 10.03 7.66 14.73
C LEU A 39 9.37 8.74 15.61
N PRO A 40 8.04 8.83 15.61
CA PRO A 40 7.33 9.81 16.43
C PRO A 40 7.37 9.40 17.92
N SER A 41 7.17 10.39 18.80
CA SER A 41 6.86 10.10 20.21
C SER A 41 5.62 9.20 20.29
N GLY A 42 5.65 8.24 21.20
CA GLY A 42 4.56 7.25 21.30
C GLY A 42 4.53 6.23 20.16
N PHE A 43 5.68 5.93 19.58
CA PHE A 43 5.83 4.81 18.64
C PHE A 43 5.79 3.47 19.42
N VAL A 44 4.99 2.52 18.93
CA VAL A 44 4.91 1.16 19.47
C VAL A 44 5.77 0.25 18.61
N ALA A 45 6.86 -0.27 19.17
CA ALA A 45 7.78 -1.16 18.46
C ALA A 45 7.12 -2.50 18.11
N ARG A 46 7.47 -3.05 16.96
CA ARG A 46 6.91 -4.29 16.40
C ARG A 46 8.02 -5.33 16.20
N ALA A 47 8.69 -5.71 17.28
CA ALA A 47 9.86 -6.59 17.25
C ALA A 47 9.65 -7.89 16.45
N GLU A 48 8.46 -8.51 16.56
CA GLU A 48 8.13 -9.74 15.81
C GLU A 48 8.09 -9.51 14.29
N LEU A 49 7.57 -8.36 13.85
CA LEU A 49 7.54 -8.02 12.43
C LEU A 49 8.93 -7.64 11.92
N CYS A 50 9.73 -6.93 12.71
CA CYS A 50 11.14 -6.67 12.39
C CYS A 50 11.93 -7.98 12.26
N ALA A 51 11.78 -8.91 13.21
CA ALA A 51 12.39 -10.24 13.12
C ALA A 51 11.92 -11.03 11.89
N SER A 52 10.65 -10.87 11.49
CA SER A 52 10.15 -11.48 10.25
C SER A 52 10.82 -10.89 9.00
N LEU A 53 11.18 -9.61 9.00
CA LEU A 53 11.95 -9.00 7.90
C LEU A 53 13.40 -9.49 7.90
N ASP A 54 14.03 -9.62 9.07
CA ASP A 54 15.40 -10.14 9.19
C ASP A 54 15.52 -11.59 8.70
N ALA A 55 14.54 -12.43 8.97
CA ALA A 55 14.52 -13.83 8.55
C ALA A 55 14.47 -14.02 7.02
N GLY A 56 14.14 -12.98 6.26
CA GLY A 56 14.14 -12.96 4.79
C GLY A 56 15.47 -12.51 4.16
N ALA A 57 16.53 -12.37 4.96
CA ALA A 57 17.83 -11.94 4.45
C ALA A 57 18.40 -12.93 3.42
N GLY A 58 18.76 -12.42 2.25
CA GLY A 58 19.49 -13.13 1.20
C GLY A 58 18.71 -13.32 -0.11
N ALA A 59 17.81 -14.27 -0.22
CA ALA A 59 17.18 -14.62 -1.50
C ALA A 59 15.81 -14.00 -1.73
N GLU A 60 15.14 -13.53 -0.68
CA GLU A 60 13.75 -13.10 -0.73
C GLU A 60 13.59 -11.61 -1.01
N VAL A 61 12.47 -11.26 -1.61
CA VAL A 61 11.94 -9.90 -1.67
C VAL A 61 10.90 -9.78 -0.56
N ALA A 62 11.00 -8.77 0.29
CA ALA A 62 9.97 -8.50 1.28
C ALA A 62 8.98 -7.45 0.73
N LEU A 63 7.69 -7.71 0.88
CA LEU A 63 6.62 -6.79 0.52
C LEU A 63 5.79 -6.46 1.76
N VAL A 64 5.78 -5.20 2.17
CA VAL A 64 4.94 -4.68 3.24
C VAL A 64 3.77 -3.94 2.58
N CYS A 65 2.59 -4.59 2.55
CA CYS A 65 1.46 -4.10 1.78
C CYS A 65 0.21 -3.96 2.66
N ALA A 66 -0.27 -2.73 2.81
CA ALA A 66 -1.50 -2.40 3.52
C ALA A 66 -1.96 -0.99 3.14
N PRO A 67 -3.24 -0.63 3.32
CA PRO A 67 -3.75 0.72 3.12
C PRO A 67 -2.96 1.79 3.88
N ALA A 68 -3.28 3.06 3.64
CA ALA A 68 -2.73 4.17 4.41
C ALA A 68 -3.01 4.00 5.92
N GLY A 69 -2.09 4.47 6.76
CA GLY A 69 -2.29 4.49 8.21
C GLY A 69 -2.04 3.18 8.96
N TYR A 70 -1.57 2.12 8.31
CA TYR A 70 -1.17 0.86 8.99
C TYR A 70 0.27 0.87 9.53
N GLY A 71 0.99 1.97 9.39
CA GLY A 71 2.33 2.14 9.96
C GLY A 71 3.46 1.47 9.18
N LYS A 72 3.30 1.19 7.88
CA LYS A 72 4.33 0.57 7.01
C LYS A 72 5.67 1.29 7.09
N THR A 73 5.67 2.59 6.79
CA THR A 73 6.87 3.44 6.83
C THR A 73 7.55 3.42 8.19
N LEU A 74 6.77 3.51 9.29
CA LEU A 74 7.33 3.50 10.65
C LEU A 74 7.88 2.13 11.05
N LEU A 75 7.25 1.04 10.63
CA LEU A 75 7.79 -0.31 10.81
C LEU A 75 9.14 -0.47 10.09
N LEU A 76 9.23 -0.02 8.85
CA LEU A 76 10.47 -0.11 8.07
C LEU A 76 11.55 0.83 8.63
N ALA A 77 11.16 2.00 9.14
CA ALA A 77 12.08 2.91 9.80
C ALA A 77 12.61 2.35 11.14
N ASP A 78 11.79 1.63 11.89
CA ASP A 78 12.20 0.91 13.10
C ASP A 78 13.11 -0.27 12.75
N TRP A 79 12.71 -1.09 11.80
CA TRP A 79 13.54 -2.19 11.29
C TRP A 79 14.91 -1.72 10.81
N SER A 80 14.96 -0.62 10.05
CA SER A 80 16.22 -0.02 9.56
C SER A 80 17.18 0.38 10.70
N ARG A 81 16.65 0.71 11.88
CA ARG A 81 17.46 1.11 13.06
C ARG A 81 17.82 -0.05 13.98
N THR A 82 16.97 -1.08 14.00
CA THR A 82 17.10 -2.20 14.94
C THR A 82 17.69 -3.44 14.30
N SER A 83 17.69 -3.54 12.97
CA SER A 83 18.30 -4.66 12.25
C SER A 83 19.79 -4.76 12.57
N THR A 84 20.23 -5.95 13.02
CA THR A 84 21.61 -6.20 13.38
C THR A 84 22.35 -6.87 12.22
N GLY A 85 23.43 -6.24 11.76
CA GLY A 85 24.31 -6.82 10.73
C GLY A 85 23.98 -6.49 9.29
N VAL A 86 22.90 -5.73 9.02
CA VAL A 86 22.52 -5.28 7.68
C VAL A 86 22.31 -3.76 7.70
N ASP A 87 23.18 -3.02 7.03
CA ASP A 87 22.92 -1.60 6.78
C ASP A 87 21.78 -1.44 5.77
N THR A 88 20.99 -0.40 5.91
CA THR A 88 19.83 -0.18 5.04
C THR A 88 19.94 1.12 4.25
N ALA A 89 19.77 1.02 2.94
CA ALA A 89 19.54 2.14 2.04
C ALA A 89 18.03 2.43 1.99
N TRP A 90 17.65 3.70 2.14
CA TRP A 90 16.25 4.14 2.10
C TRP A 90 15.98 4.99 0.88
N VAL A 91 14.88 4.73 0.19
CA VAL A 91 14.32 5.60 -0.86
C VAL A 91 12.83 5.76 -0.61
N GLY A 92 12.40 6.96 -0.25
CA GLY A 92 10.99 7.33 -0.27
C GLY A 92 10.58 7.64 -1.71
N VAL A 93 9.75 6.79 -2.28
CA VAL A 93 9.29 6.90 -3.66
C VAL A 93 8.13 7.90 -3.74
N ASP A 94 8.15 8.77 -4.73
CA ASP A 94 7.10 9.74 -5.03
C ASP A 94 6.80 9.79 -6.54
N ARG A 95 5.86 10.65 -6.94
CA ARG A 95 5.44 10.76 -8.34
C ARG A 95 6.55 11.21 -9.29
N ASP A 96 7.55 11.93 -8.80
CA ASP A 96 8.69 12.38 -9.61
C ASP A 96 9.59 11.21 -10.03
N ASP A 97 9.54 10.08 -9.29
CA ASP A 97 10.28 8.85 -9.60
C ASP A 97 9.70 8.04 -10.76
N ASN A 98 8.60 8.49 -11.33
CA ASN A 98 8.14 8.01 -12.63
C ASN A 98 9.10 8.41 -13.78
N ASP A 99 10.04 9.33 -13.55
CA ASP A 99 11.25 9.44 -14.37
C ASP A 99 12.29 8.41 -13.88
N PRO A 100 12.60 7.36 -14.67
CA PRO A 100 13.53 6.33 -14.24
C PRO A 100 14.94 6.86 -13.90
N ARG A 101 15.34 8.00 -14.48
CA ARG A 101 16.62 8.64 -14.17
C ARG A 101 16.64 9.12 -12.73
N ARG A 102 15.52 9.70 -12.23
CA ARG A 102 15.39 10.16 -10.85
C ARG A 102 15.35 8.99 -9.88
N LEU A 103 14.54 7.98 -10.17
CA LEU A 103 14.42 6.76 -9.36
C LEU A 103 15.79 6.11 -9.17
N TRP A 104 16.49 5.82 -10.27
CA TRP A 104 17.75 5.08 -10.19
C TRP A 104 18.90 5.92 -9.64
N ALA A 105 18.88 7.24 -9.86
CA ALA A 105 19.82 8.14 -9.18
C ALA A 105 19.62 8.12 -7.65
N ALA A 106 18.35 8.14 -7.18
CA ALA A 106 18.04 8.04 -5.76
C ALA A 106 18.45 6.67 -5.17
N VAL A 107 18.17 5.58 -5.87
CA VAL A 107 18.55 4.23 -5.45
C VAL A 107 20.08 4.10 -5.29
N VAL A 108 20.84 4.50 -6.32
CA VAL A 108 22.31 4.43 -6.25
C VAL A 108 22.86 5.35 -5.17
N ALA A 109 22.35 6.58 -5.05
CA ALA A 109 22.79 7.51 -4.01
C ALA A 109 22.49 7.00 -2.61
N ALA A 110 21.33 6.39 -2.39
CA ALA A 110 20.97 5.79 -1.10
C ALA A 110 21.92 4.63 -0.74
N ILE A 111 22.18 3.73 -1.69
CA ILE A 111 23.11 2.60 -1.49
C ILE A 111 24.53 3.12 -1.24
N ALA A 112 25.04 4.01 -2.06
CA ALA A 112 26.38 4.58 -1.90
C ALA A 112 26.55 5.33 -0.56
N GLY A 113 25.46 5.87 -0.02
CA GLY A 113 25.45 6.55 1.28
C GLY A 113 25.54 5.62 2.49
N CYS A 114 25.43 4.31 2.32
CA CYS A 114 25.49 3.35 3.44
C CYS A 114 26.92 3.17 3.96
N PRO A 115 27.12 3.16 5.30
CA PRO A 115 28.44 3.02 5.90
C PRO A 115 29.18 1.72 5.51
N SER A 116 28.45 0.63 5.23
CA SER A 116 29.01 -0.65 4.81
C SER A 116 29.52 -0.68 3.38
N VAL A 117 29.21 0.34 2.56
CA VAL A 117 29.69 0.44 1.18
C VAL A 117 31.08 1.06 1.14
N PRO A 118 32.12 0.31 0.75
CA PRO A 118 33.50 0.82 0.72
C PRO A 118 33.64 2.01 -0.23
N GLN A 119 34.48 3.00 0.12
CA GLN A 119 34.74 4.15 -0.75
C GLN A 119 35.34 3.77 -2.11
N SER A 120 35.99 2.62 -2.22
CA SER A 120 36.49 2.04 -3.46
C SER A 120 35.43 1.38 -4.33
N SER A 121 34.20 1.27 -3.82
CA SER A 121 33.11 0.64 -4.57
C SER A 121 32.73 1.43 -5.82
N ARG A 122 32.44 0.71 -6.91
CA ARG A 122 31.88 1.31 -8.13
C ARG A 122 30.60 2.09 -7.88
N LEU A 123 29.87 1.81 -6.78
CA LEU A 123 28.64 2.53 -6.39
C LEU A 123 28.86 4.02 -6.14
N HIS A 124 30.07 4.46 -5.80
CA HIS A 124 30.42 5.88 -5.72
C HIS A 124 30.80 6.51 -7.06
N GLY A 125 30.77 5.72 -8.14
CA GLY A 125 31.02 6.18 -9.50
C GLY A 125 29.91 7.04 -10.09
N ARG A 126 30.06 7.41 -11.35
CA ARG A 126 29.02 8.11 -12.09
C ARG A 126 28.03 7.10 -12.67
N TRP A 127 26.86 7.05 -12.11
CA TRP A 127 25.75 6.23 -12.59
C TRP A 127 24.80 7.10 -13.40
N ALA A 128 24.50 6.68 -14.61
CA ALA A 128 23.54 7.36 -15.46
C ALA A 128 22.62 6.35 -16.11
N TRP A 129 21.37 6.37 -15.72
CA TRP A 129 20.34 5.62 -16.41
C TRP A 129 20.09 6.24 -17.79
N ARG A 130 20.10 5.44 -18.84
CA ARG A 130 19.90 5.88 -20.23
C ARG A 130 18.81 5.05 -20.89
N PRO A 131 17.89 5.67 -21.67
CA PRO A 131 16.98 4.94 -22.52
C PRO A 131 17.75 4.00 -23.45
N GLY A 132 17.33 2.74 -23.52
CA GLY A 132 17.97 1.73 -24.38
C GLY A 132 19.19 1.01 -23.79
N ALA A 133 19.81 1.52 -22.71
CA ALA A 133 20.95 0.89 -22.04
C ALA A 133 20.56 0.27 -20.66
N GLN A 134 19.31 -0.18 -20.54
CA GLN A 134 18.80 -0.76 -19.29
C GLN A 134 19.51 -2.08 -18.92
N PRO A 135 19.76 -3.03 -19.83
CA PRO A 135 20.42 -4.29 -19.50
C PRO A 135 21.81 -4.07 -18.91
N GLU A 136 22.58 -3.17 -19.53
CA GLU A 136 23.95 -2.84 -19.11
C GLU A 136 23.94 -2.16 -17.74
N PHE A 137 23.06 -1.19 -17.52
CA PHE A 137 22.90 -0.51 -16.21
C PHE A 137 22.61 -1.50 -15.09
N PHE A 138 21.65 -2.42 -15.30
CA PHE A 138 21.28 -3.38 -14.28
C PHE A 138 22.34 -4.48 -14.08
N ALA A 139 23.05 -4.87 -15.13
CA ALA A 139 24.16 -5.79 -15.01
C ALA A 139 25.30 -5.19 -14.18
N GLU A 140 25.69 -3.95 -14.45
CA GLU A 140 26.69 -3.22 -13.67
C GLU A 140 26.26 -3.03 -12.22
N LEU A 141 24.97 -2.67 -11.99
CA LEU A 141 24.44 -2.53 -10.63
C LEU A 141 24.47 -3.85 -9.86
N ALA A 142 24.10 -4.96 -10.51
CA ALA A 142 24.12 -6.29 -9.88
C ALA A 142 25.56 -6.70 -9.53
N GLU A 143 26.54 -6.48 -10.41
CA GLU A 143 27.95 -6.75 -10.15
C GLU A 143 28.47 -5.89 -8.97
N ALA A 144 28.15 -4.60 -8.97
CA ALA A 144 28.58 -3.70 -7.89
C ALA A 144 27.99 -4.09 -6.53
N LEU A 145 26.72 -4.52 -6.53
CA LEU A 145 26.06 -5.03 -5.32
C LEU A 145 26.63 -6.38 -4.86
N GLN A 146 26.92 -7.29 -5.79
CA GLN A 146 27.50 -8.58 -5.48
C GLN A 146 28.91 -8.48 -4.87
N ALA A 147 29.65 -7.44 -5.26
CA ALA A 147 30.98 -7.16 -4.73
C ALA A 147 30.99 -6.56 -3.31
N LEU A 148 29.82 -6.28 -2.72
CA LEU A 148 29.74 -5.74 -1.35
C LEU A 148 30.24 -6.78 -0.32
N PRO A 149 31.05 -6.34 0.67
CA PRO A 149 31.62 -7.22 1.68
C PRO A 149 30.59 -7.69 2.72
N ARG A 150 29.45 -7.00 2.82
CA ARG A 150 28.35 -7.32 3.74
C ARG A 150 27.01 -7.16 3.02
N PRO A 151 25.99 -7.91 3.44
CA PRO A 151 24.64 -7.71 2.95
C PRO A 151 24.14 -6.30 3.23
N LEU A 152 23.30 -5.78 2.31
CA LEU A 152 22.68 -4.47 2.38
C LEU A 152 21.17 -4.61 2.16
N GLY A 153 20.38 -3.91 2.97
CA GLY A 153 18.93 -3.76 2.77
C GLY A 153 18.64 -2.54 1.90
N LEU A 154 17.87 -2.71 0.83
CA LEU A 154 17.31 -1.59 0.06
C LEU A 154 15.81 -1.51 0.32
N ILE A 155 15.38 -0.42 0.91
CA ILE A 155 13.98 -0.11 1.17
C ILE A 155 13.49 0.86 0.10
N LEU A 156 12.47 0.45 -0.66
CA LEU A 156 11.69 1.35 -1.52
C LEU A 156 10.33 1.55 -0.85
N ASP A 157 10.16 2.70 -0.20
CA ASP A 157 8.90 3.02 0.49
C ASP A 157 7.94 3.72 -0.48
N ASP A 158 6.66 3.37 -0.39
CA ASP A 158 5.57 3.87 -1.23
C ASP A 158 5.70 3.59 -2.75
N VAL A 159 6.13 2.37 -3.11
CA VAL A 159 6.27 1.91 -4.52
C VAL A 159 4.97 2.07 -5.35
N HIS A 160 3.82 2.19 -4.71
CA HIS A 160 2.54 2.44 -5.37
C HIS A 160 2.45 3.82 -6.09
N GLU A 161 3.35 4.74 -5.82
CA GLU A 161 3.45 6.02 -6.55
C GLU A 161 4.05 5.85 -7.95
N LEU A 162 4.71 4.70 -8.21
CA LEU A 162 5.20 4.36 -9.54
C LEU A 162 4.06 3.85 -10.41
N VAL A 163 3.79 4.57 -11.49
CA VAL A 163 2.80 4.23 -12.51
C VAL A 163 3.43 4.14 -13.91
N ASP A 164 4.62 4.71 -14.10
CA ASP A 164 5.33 4.63 -15.36
C ASP A 164 5.82 3.20 -15.63
N PRO A 165 5.52 2.61 -16.81
CA PRO A 165 5.89 1.24 -17.12
C PRO A 165 7.40 0.99 -17.14
N VAL A 166 8.22 2.00 -17.48
CA VAL A 166 9.68 1.86 -17.55
C VAL A 166 10.29 1.85 -16.16
N ALA A 167 9.81 2.74 -15.28
CA ALA A 167 10.21 2.75 -13.87
C ALA A 167 9.85 1.43 -13.16
N LEU A 168 8.61 0.97 -13.33
CA LEU A 168 8.12 -0.32 -12.80
C LEU A 168 8.91 -1.50 -13.37
N HIS A 169 9.18 -1.51 -14.67
CA HIS A 169 9.99 -2.55 -15.30
C HIS A 169 11.40 -2.62 -14.70
N GLY A 170 12.01 -1.48 -14.41
CA GLY A 170 13.30 -1.42 -13.73
C GLY A 170 13.25 -2.08 -12.34
N VAL A 171 12.24 -1.75 -11.53
CA VAL A 171 12.04 -2.41 -10.21
C VAL A 171 11.84 -3.91 -10.40
N GLN A 172 11.07 -4.34 -11.41
CA GLN A 172 10.87 -5.76 -11.73
C GLN A 172 12.17 -6.44 -12.15
N ILE A 173 13.03 -5.79 -12.94
CA ILE A 173 14.36 -6.32 -13.27
C ILE A 173 15.15 -6.53 -11.98
N LEU A 174 15.20 -5.53 -11.09
CA LEU A 174 15.92 -5.62 -9.83
C LEU A 174 15.45 -6.81 -8.98
N THR A 175 14.13 -7.08 -8.89
CA THR A 175 13.62 -8.26 -8.16
C THR A 175 14.12 -9.59 -8.72
N ARG A 176 14.46 -9.62 -10.01
CA ARG A 176 14.93 -10.84 -10.71
C ARG A 176 16.44 -11.07 -10.58
N ILE A 177 17.21 -9.99 -10.71
CA ILE A 177 18.70 -10.08 -10.81
C ILE A 177 19.40 -9.79 -9.50
N LYS A 178 18.68 -9.33 -8.44
CA LYS A 178 19.31 -8.97 -7.18
C LYS A 178 20.22 -10.08 -6.67
N PRO A 179 21.46 -9.76 -6.28
CA PRO A 179 22.37 -10.72 -5.67
C PRO A 179 21.92 -11.07 -4.25
N ALA A 180 22.51 -12.13 -3.69
CA ALA A 180 22.27 -12.55 -2.30
C ALA A 180 22.70 -11.49 -1.27
N THR A 181 23.64 -10.62 -1.64
CA THR A 181 24.10 -9.49 -0.83
C THR A 181 23.08 -8.35 -0.74
N LEU A 182 22.01 -8.37 -1.52
CA LEU A 182 20.95 -7.38 -1.47
C LEU A 182 19.66 -7.99 -0.90
N GLN A 183 19.14 -7.42 0.19
CA GLN A 183 17.77 -7.62 0.66
C GLN A 183 16.91 -6.49 0.11
N LEU A 184 15.91 -6.82 -0.69
CA LEU A 184 14.99 -5.82 -1.25
C LEU A 184 13.68 -5.82 -0.47
N VAL A 185 13.32 -4.67 0.08
CA VAL A 185 12.08 -4.45 0.84
C VAL A 185 11.25 -3.38 0.14
N LEU A 186 10.03 -3.74 -0.23
CA LEU A 186 9.08 -2.86 -0.90
C LEU A 186 7.93 -2.54 0.05
N SER A 187 7.56 -1.27 0.17
CA SER A 187 6.33 -0.85 0.83
C SER A 187 5.33 -0.35 -0.20
N SER A 188 4.07 -0.73 -0.05
CA SER A 188 3.01 -0.32 -0.98
C SER A 188 1.65 -0.23 -0.28
N ARG A 189 0.73 0.58 -0.80
CA ARG A 189 -0.67 0.60 -0.33
C ARG A 189 -1.47 -0.58 -0.87
N PHE A 190 -1.11 -1.07 -2.04
CA PHE A 190 -1.73 -2.21 -2.73
C PHE A 190 -0.66 -3.04 -3.46
N ASP A 191 -1.04 -4.15 -4.03
CA ASP A 191 -0.09 -4.99 -4.77
C ASP A 191 0.51 -4.20 -5.95
N PRO A 192 1.82 -3.92 -5.93
CA PRO A 192 2.45 -3.27 -7.07
C PRO A 192 2.38 -4.20 -8.30
N PRO A 193 2.31 -3.65 -9.53
CA PRO A 193 2.21 -4.43 -10.75
C PRO A 193 3.56 -5.08 -11.12
N LEU A 194 4.11 -5.82 -10.17
CA LEU A 194 5.30 -6.64 -10.29
C LEU A 194 4.90 -8.11 -10.41
N SER A 195 5.81 -8.98 -10.85
CA SER A 195 5.52 -10.42 -11.00
C SER A 195 5.41 -11.15 -9.64
N LEU A 196 4.60 -10.63 -8.71
CA LEU A 196 4.42 -11.19 -7.36
C LEU A 196 3.99 -12.67 -7.37
N PRO A 197 3.05 -13.13 -8.23
CA PRO A 197 2.67 -14.55 -8.27
C PRO A 197 3.85 -15.47 -8.56
N ARG A 198 4.77 -15.04 -9.43
CA ARG A 198 5.97 -15.80 -9.76
C ARG A 198 6.94 -15.86 -8.56
N LEU A 199 7.13 -14.75 -7.84
CA LEU A 199 7.96 -14.72 -6.65
C LEU A 199 7.39 -15.60 -5.54
N ARG A 200 6.05 -15.60 -5.35
CA ARG A 200 5.35 -16.49 -4.40
C ARG A 200 5.58 -17.96 -4.74
N LEU A 201 5.38 -18.34 -6.01
CA LEU A 201 5.57 -19.71 -6.47
C LEU A 201 7.01 -20.21 -6.26
N GLN A 202 7.98 -19.31 -6.39
CA GLN A 202 9.40 -19.60 -6.19
C GLN A 202 9.85 -19.61 -4.71
N GLY A 203 8.93 -19.29 -3.76
CA GLY A 203 9.28 -19.12 -2.35
C GLY A 203 10.23 -17.94 -2.10
N ARG A 204 10.24 -16.94 -3.00
CA ARG A 204 11.13 -15.77 -2.95
C ARG A 204 10.44 -14.49 -2.52
N LEU A 205 9.19 -14.55 -2.08
CA LEU A 205 8.42 -13.41 -1.61
C LEU A 205 8.00 -13.64 -0.17
N ARG A 206 8.38 -12.70 0.69
CA ARG A 206 7.88 -12.57 2.06
C ARG A 206 6.89 -11.42 2.11
N GLU A 207 5.73 -11.65 2.68
CA GLU A 207 4.67 -10.65 2.70
C GLU A 207 4.23 -10.34 4.12
N LEU A 208 4.13 -9.03 4.41
CA LEU A 208 3.44 -8.52 5.59
C LEU A 208 2.22 -7.73 5.09
N ARG A 209 1.04 -8.22 5.45
CA ARG A 209 -0.24 -7.69 4.99
C ARG A 209 -0.98 -6.93 6.10
N ALA A 210 -2.06 -6.24 5.74
CA ALA A 210 -2.87 -5.45 6.67
C ALA A 210 -3.23 -6.18 7.95
N ALA A 211 -3.62 -7.47 7.87
CA ALA A 211 -3.97 -8.28 9.03
C ALA A 211 -2.80 -8.47 10.03
N GLN A 212 -1.56 -8.58 9.52
CA GLN A 212 -0.37 -8.70 10.36
C GLN A 212 0.09 -7.32 10.88
N LEU A 213 -0.18 -6.25 10.12
CA LEU A 213 0.15 -4.88 10.48
C LEU A 213 -0.88 -4.26 11.43
N ALA A 214 -2.09 -4.78 11.50
CA ALA A 214 -3.08 -4.36 12.50
C ALA A 214 -2.53 -4.55 13.91
N PHE A 215 -2.76 -3.58 14.79
CA PHE A 215 -2.38 -3.67 16.19
C PHE A 215 -3.23 -4.71 16.89
N THR A 216 -2.61 -5.49 17.76
CA THR A 216 -3.31 -6.32 18.74
C THR A 216 -3.95 -5.44 19.82
N PRO A 217 -4.92 -5.94 20.60
CA PRO A 217 -5.47 -5.19 21.75
C PRO A 217 -4.40 -4.68 22.72
N ALA A 218 -3.34 -5.46 22.96
CA ALA A 218 -2.23 -5.06 23.82
C ALA A 218 -1.42 -3.89 23.23
N GLN A 219 -1.13 -3.93 21.93
CA GLN A 219 -0.45 -2.85 21.23
C GLN A 219 -1.32 -1.60 21.13
N ALA A 220 -2.64 -1.77 20.96
CA ALA A 220 -3.59 -0.66 21.02
C ALA A 220 -3.61 0.01 22.41
N ALA A 221 -3.64 -0.78 23.49
CA ALA A 221 -3.53 -0.27 24.85
C ALA A 221 -2.24 0.53 25.05
N GLN A 222 -1.11 -0.01 24.62
CA GLN A 222 0.18 0.66 24.71
C GLN A 222 0.20 2.00 23.95
N LEU A 223 -0.35 2.04 22.71
CA LEU A 223 -0.45 3.26 21.94
C LEU A 223 -1.30 4.32 22.64
N LEU A 224 -2.45 3.93 23.19
CA LEU A 224 -3.38 4.82 23.89
C LEU A 224 -2.75 5.35 25.19
N GLU A 225 -2.07 4.51 25.95
CA GLU A 225 -1.34 4.92 27.16
C GLU A 225 -0.20 5.91 26.84
N GLN A 226 0.59 5.64 25.79
CA GLN A 226 1.65 6.55 25.32
C GLN A 226 1.09 7.88 24.80
N SER A 227 -0.18 7.89 24.38
CA SER A 227 -0.92 9.11 24.02
C SER A 227 -1.54 9.82 25.22
N GLY A 228 -1.22 9.40 26.46
CA GLY A 228 -1.74 10.01 27.68
C GLY A 228 -3.13 9.53 28.12
N LEU A 229 -3.69 8.53 27.44
CA LEU A 229 -5.02 8.00 27.73
C LEU A 229 -4.94 6.71 28.55
N ARG A 230 -5.42 6.78 29.78
CA ARG A 230 -5.63 5.58 30.61
C ARG A 230 -7.06 5.10 30.46
N LEU A 231 -7.23 4.02 29.70
CA LEU A 231 -8.52 3.39 29.43
C LEU A 231 -8.59 2.03 30.12
N SER A 232 -9.80 1.61 30.50
CA SER A 232 -10.01 0.25 30.96
C SER A 232 -9.83 -0.77 29.86
N PRO A 233 -9.55 -2.06 30.17
CA PRO A 233 -9.44 -3.10 29.16
C PRO A 233 -10.67 -3.20 28.26
N GLN A 234 -11.87 -2.98 28.81
CA GLN A 234 -13.13 -2.99 28.05
C GLN A 234 -13.21 -1.81 27.06
N GLN A 235 -12.77 -0.63 27.45
CA GLN A 235 -12.73 0.55 26.60
C GLN A 235 -11.71 0.37 25.47
N VAL A 236 -10.54 -0.20 25.75
CA VAL A 236 -9.53 -0.55 24.73
C VAL A 236 -10.13 -1.55 23.73
N GLU A 237 -10.82 -2.58 24.22
CA GLU A 237 -11.44 -3.60 23.36
C GLU A 237 -12.51 -2.99 22.43
N VAL A 238 -13.32 -2.03 22.93
CA VAL A 238 -14.30 -1.30 22.12
C VAL A 238 -13.61 -0.54 20.99
N LEU A 239 -12.56 0.24 21.30
CA LEU A 239 -11.81 1.00 20.28
C LEU A 239 -11.10 0.08 19.30
N HIS A 240 -10.46 -0.99 19.80
CA HIS A 240 -9.78 -1.96 18.98
C HIS A 240 -10.75 -2.62 17.99
N ARG A 241 -11.90 -3.08 18.44
CA ARG A 241 -12.92 -3.69 17.57
C ARG A 241 -13.42 -2.73 16.50
N ARG A 242 -13.70 -1.46 16.86
CA ARG A 242 -14.17 -0.44 15.90
C ARG A 242 -13.13 -0.05 14.87
N THR A 243 -11.86 -0.01 15.28
CA THR A 243 -10.74 0.32 14.37
C THR A 243 -10.21 -0.90 13.60
N GLY A 244 -10.53 -2.12 14.05
CA GLY A 244 -9.90 -3.34 13.54
C GLY A 244 -8.39 -3.36 13.75
N GLY A 245 -7.88 -2.66 14.77
CA GLY A 245 -6.44 -2.49 14.99
C GLY A 245 -5.74 -1.54 14.02
N TRP A 246 -6.49 -0.76 13.22
CA TRP A 246 -5.93 0.22 12.31
C TRP A 246 -5.25 1.36 13.08
N VAL A 247 -3.94 1.51 12.92
CA VAL A 247 -3.09 2.38 13.74
C VAL A 247 -3.49 3.84 13.64
N ALA A 248 -3.77 4.35 12.42
CA ALA A 248 -4.22 5.72 12.25
C ALA A 248 -5.59 5.93 12.92
N GLY A 249 -6.51 4.97 12.80
CA GLY A 249 -7.81 5.01 13.47
C GLY A 249 -7.68 5.08 15.00
N LEU A 250 -6.80 4.28 15.58
CA LEU A 250 -6.50 4.31 17.03
C LEU A 250 -5.91 5.66 17.46
N ARG A 251 -4.99 6.25 16.68
CA ARG A 251 -4.43 7.58 16.96
C ARG A 251 -5.46 8.70 16.84
N LEU A 252 -6.32 8.63 15.83
CA LEU A 252 -7.41 9.59 15.66
C LEU A 252 -8.42 9.47 16.80
N ALA A 253 -8.76 8.24 17.20
CA ALA A 253 -9.60 7.99 18.38
C ALA A 253 -8.98 8.57 19.66
N ALA A 254 -7.67 8.35 19.86
CA ALA A 254 -6.96 8.89 21.03
C ALA A 254 -7.10 10.41 21.12
N ARG A 255 -6.84 11.12 20.01
CA ARG A 255 -6.96 12.58 19.96
C ARG A 255 -8.40 13.07 20.19
N ALA A 256 -9.37 12.36 19.65
CA ALA A 256 -10.76 12.74 19.78
C ALA A 256 -11.29 12.51 21.20
N VAL A 257 -10.89 11.40 21.87
CA VAL A 257 -11.16 11.14 23.28
C VAL A 257 -10.56 12.22 24.19
N GLU A 258 -9.34 12.66 23.89
CA GLU A 258 -8.67 13.73 24.67
C GLU A 258 -9.45 15.05 24.60
N GLN A 259 -10.04 15.35 23.45
CA GLN A 259 -10.82 16.57 23.21
C GLN A 259 -12.28 16.47 23.66
N SER A 260 -12.77 15.28 24.01
CA SER A 260 -14.16 15.06 24.40
C SER A 260 -14.41 15.43 25.86
N ALA A 261 -15.49 16.17 26.11
CA ALA A 261 -15.97 16.48 27.46
C ALA A 261 -16.53 15.24 28.18
N ASP A 262 -17.12 14.31 27.43
CA ASP A 262 -17.65 13.03 27.89
C ASP A 262 -16.97 11.87 27.17
N ARG A 263 -15.96 11.30 27.81
CA ARG A 263 -15.17 10.19 27.25
C ARG A 263 -15.97 8.91 27.07
N GLU A 264 -16.90 8.64 27.97
CA GLU A 264 -17.68 7.40 27.96
C GLU A 264 -18.73 7.42 26.83
N ALA A 265 -19.44 8.53 26.70
CA ALA A 265 -20.34 8.74 25.58
C ALA A 265 -19.59 8.72 24.24
N PHE A 266 -18.41 9.35 24.16
CA PHE A 266 -17.58 9.32 22.97
C PHE A 266 -17.18 7.88 22.58
N LEU A 267 -16.64 7.10 23.52
CA LEU A 267 -16.24 5.71 23.27
C LEU A 267 -17.41 4.85 22.80
N THR A 268 -18.62 5.14 23.27
CA THR A 268 -19.84 4.42 22.84
C THR A 268 -20.25 4.77 21.40
N HIS A 269 -20.00 6.00 20.94
CA HIS A 269 -20.48 6.50 19.64
C HIS A 269 -19.38 6.68 18.59
N PHE A 270 -18.09 6.48 18.96
CA PHE A 270 -16.97 6.64 18.02
C PHE A 270 -17.18 5.87 16.73
N SER A 271 -17.09 6.55 15.59
CA SER A 271 -17.33 5.98 14.27
C SER A 271 -16.46 6.66 13.19
N GLY A 272 -16.53 6.16 11.97
CA GLY A 272 -15.85 6.78 10.82
C GLY A 272 -16.40 8.15 10.43
N ASP A 273 -17.55 8.57 10.99
CA ASP A 273 -18.14 9.89 10.75
C ASP A 273 -17.65 10.96 11.76
N ASP A 274 -16.88 10.58 12.77
CA ASP A 274 -16.14 11.55 13.59
C ASP A 274 -15.25 12.42 12.71
N ARG A 275 -15.31 13.74 12.90
CA ARG A 275 -14.72 14.73 12.00
C ARG A 275 -13.26 14.43 11.64
N SER A 276 -12.41 14.16 12.61
CA SER A 276 -10.99 13.88 12.37
C SER A 276 -10.75 12.59 11.61
N VAL A 277 -11.61 11.58 11.82
CA VAL A 277 -11.57 10.30 11.10
C VAL A 277 -12.07 10.51 9.68
N ALA A 278 -13.20 11.19 9.51
CA ALA A 278 -13.79 11.50 8.21
C ALA A 278 -12.82 12.31 7.33
N ASP A 279 -12.21 13.37 7.87
CA ASP A 279 -11.23 14.18 7.16
C ASP A 279 -10.03 13.34 6.68
N TYR A 280 -9.53 12.43 7.51
CA TYR A 280 -8.44 11.51 7.11
C TYR A 280 -8.90 10.52 6.05
N LEU A 281 -10.07 9.90 6.23
CA LEU A 281 -10.61 8.93 5.25
C LEU A 281 -10.82 9.59 3.88
N VAL A 282 -11.35 10.81 3.85
CA VAL A 282 -11.56 11.55 2.60
C VAL A 282 -10.23 11.97 1.99
N GLY A 283 -9.34 12.58 2.78
CA GLY A 283 -8.08 13.14 2.28
C GLY A 283 -7.08 12.09 1.81
N GLU A 284 -6.89 11.02 2.58
CA GLU A 284 -5.81 10.06 2.36
C GLU A 284 -6.26 8.76 1.67
N ILE A 285 -7.54 8.41 1.80
CA ILE A 285 -8.04 7.13 1.30
C ILE A 285 -8.94 7.31 0.08
N LEU A 286 -9.98 8.11 0.21
CA LEU A 286 -11.01 8.22 -0.83
C LEU A 286 -10.63 9.17 -1.96
N SER A 287 -9.79 10.17 -1.71
CA SER A 287 -9.39 11.16 -2.73
C SER A 287 -8.73 10.55 -3.97
N GLY A 288 -7.98 9.46 -3.79
CA GLY A 288 -7.32 8.73 -4.88
C GLY A 288 -8.22 7.82 -5.70
N LEU A 289 -9.51 7.64 -5.30
CA LEU A 289 -10.42 6.74 -5.99
C LEU A 289 -11.29 7.48 -7.02
N PRO A 290 -11.56 6.86 -8.20
CA PRO A 290 -12.57 7.34 -9.12
C PRO A 290 -13.97 7.40 -8.44
N GLU A 291 -14.83 8.36 -8.87
CA GLU A 291 -16.17 8.48 -8.27
C GLU A 291 -17.00 7.21 -8.39
N ALA A 292 -16.87 6.48 -9.50
CA ALA A 292 -17.55 5.18 -9.66
C ALA A 292 -17.16 4.15 -8.60
N ALA A 293 -15.89 4.13 -8.18
CA ALA A 293 -15.41 3.24 -7.11
C ALA A 293 -15.90 3.71 -5.73
N ARG A 294 -15.93 5.01 -5.49
CA ARG A 294 -16.49 5.60 -4.27
C ARG A 294 -17.99 5.30 -4.14
N GLU A 295 -18.75 5.46 -5.22
CA GLU A 295 -20.16 5.12 -5.22
C GLU A 295 -20.40 3.62 -4.99
N PHE A 296 -19.62 2.78 -5.63
CA PHE A 296 -19.64 1.33 -5.39
C PHE A 296 -19.43 1.00 -3.90
N LEU A 297 -18.41 1.58 -3.28
CA LEU A 297 -18.11 1.39 -1.86
C LEU A 297 -19.24 1.91 -0.96
N ARG A 298 -19.86 3.05 -1.28
CA ARG A 298 -21.03 3.58 -0.53
C ARG A 298 -22.18 2.58 -0.53
N VAL A 299 -22.51 2.03 -1.69
CA VAL A 299 -23.65 1.10 -1.83
C VAL A 299 -23.40 -0.17 -1.04
N ILE A 300 -22.21 -0.77 -1.11
CA ILE A 300 -21.92 -2.01 -0.38
C ILE A 300 -21.75 -1.80 1.13
N SER A 301 -21.49 -0.56 1.58
CA SER A 301 -21.26 -0.25 3.00
C SER A 301 -22.49 -0.40 3.88
N ILE A 302 -23.68 -0.63 3.31
CA ILE A 302 -24.90 -0.92 4.07
C ILE A 302 -24.85 -2.25 4.83
N CYS A 303 -23.97 -3.17 4.45
CA CYS A 303 -23.79 -4.48 5.09
C CYS A 303 -22.37 -4.67 5.60
N ASP A 304 -22.21 -5.37 6.72
CA ASP A 304 -20.89 -5.70 7.27
C ASP A 304 -20.18 -6.75 6.40
N LEU A 305 -20.94 -7.71 5.90
CA LEU A 305 -20.46 -8.75 5.01
C LEU A 305 -21.26 -8.71 3.71
N VAL A 306 -20.56 -8.63 2.59
CA VAL A 306 -21.16 -8.47 1.26
C VAL A 306 -20.79 -9.67 0.38
N PRO A 307 -21.65 -10.69 0.30
CA PRO A 307 -21.51 -11.73 -0.71
C PRO A 307 -21.55 -11.15 -2.13
N ILE A 308 -20.82 -11.75 -3.07
CA ILE A 308 -20.78 -11.26 -4.47
C ILE A 308 -22.19 -11.16 -5.04
N GLY A 309 -23.06 -12.17 -4.81
CA GLY A 309 -24.44 -12.12 -5.28
C GLY A 309 -25.27 -10.99 -4.67
N LEU A 310 -24.99 -10.60 -3.43
CA LEU A 310 -25.61 -9.42 -2.83
C LEU A 310 -25.11 -8.12 -3.47
N ALA A 311 -23.80 -8.03 -3.74
CA ALA A 311 -23.23 -6.87 -4.44
C ALA A 311 -23.84 -6.69 -5.84
N VAL A 312 -24.04 -7.80 -6.59
CA VAL A 312 -24.76 -7.78 -7.88
C VAL A 312 -26.18 -7.26 -7.71
N ALA A 313 -26.93 -7.74 -6.70
CA ALA A 313 -28.30 -7.31 -6.45
C ALA A 313 -28.43 -5.84 -6.04
N LEU A 314 -27.47 -5.34 -5.24
CA LEU A 314 -27.45 -3.95 -4.76
C LEU A 314 -27.11 -2.94 -5.85
N LEU A 315 -26.23 -3.33 -6.77
CA LEU A 315 -25.65 -2.45 -7.79
C LEU A 315 -26.29 -2.66 -9.17
N GLU A 316 -27.08 -3.74 -9.34
CA GLU A 316 -27.64 -4.17 -10.61
C GLU A 316 -26.55 -4.33 -11.71
N ARG A 317 -25.38 -4.85 -11.29
CA ARG A 317 -24.20 -5.02 -12.16
C ARG A 317 -23.61 -6.41 -12.00
N GLU A 318 -23.58 -7.17 -13.07
CA GLU A 318 -23.00 -8.52 -13.09
C GLU A 318 -21.48 -8.53 -12.78
N GLU A 319 -20.77 -7.45 -13.11
CA GLU A 319 -19.34 -7.32 -12.87
C GLU A 319 -18.98 -6.95 -11.41
N ALA A 320 -19.96 -6.87 -10.49
CA ALA A 320 -19.70 -6.46 -9.11
C ALA A 320 -18.61 -7.31 -8.43
N GLY A 321 -18.53 -8.61 -8.72
CA GLY A 321 -17.48 -9.49 -8.22
C GLY A 321 -16.09 -9.10 -8.69
N SER A 322 -15.93 -8.79 -9.97
CA SER A 322 -14.64 -8.35 -10.52
C SER A 322 -14.22 -6.96 -10.00
N VAL A 323 -15.20 -6.08 -9.72
CA VAL A 323 -14.94 -4.78 -9.09
C VAL A 323 -14.47 -4.96 -7.65
N LEU A 324 -15.07 -5.87 -6.87
CA LEU A 324 -14.64 -6.22 -5.52
C LEU A 324 -13.21 -6.78 -5.50
N ASP A 325 -12.92 -7.73 -6.39
CA ASP A 325 -11.57 -8.30 -6.55
C ASP A 325 -10.53 -7.23 -6.92
N ARG A 326 -10.91 -6.28 -7.78
CA ARG A 326 -10.05 -5.17 -8.15
C ARG A 326 -9.83 -4.20 -6.98
N LEU A 327 -10.89 -3.81 -6.28
CA LEU A 327 -10.81 -2.94 -5.10
C LEU A 327 -9.93 -3.57 -4.02
N GLU A 328 -10.04 -4.88 -3.79
CA GLU A 328 -9.16 -5.55 -2.83
C GLU A 328 -7.70 -5.49 -3.27
N ARG A 329 -7.40 -5.81 -4.53
CA ARG A 329 -6.03 -5.84 -5.05
C ARG A 329 -5.39 -4.45 -5.16
N GLU A 330 -6.17 -3.47 -5.64
CA GLU A 330 -5.65 -2.12 -5.95
C GLU A 330 -5.71 -1.17 -4.76
N THR A 331 -6.59 -1.40 -3.78
CA THR A 331 -6.81 -0.45 -2.70
C THR A 331 -6.70 -1.06 -1.31
N SER A 332 -6.91 -2.37 -1.16
CA SER A 332 -7.04 -3.07 0.12
C SER A 332 -8.10 -2.48 1.06
N LEU A 333 -9.09 -1.75 0.54
CA LEU A 333 -10.19 -1.14 1.30
C LEU A 333 -11.31 -2.15 1.60
N VAL A 334 -11.38 -3.20 0.82
CA VAL A 334 -12.22 -4.36 1.04
C VAL A 334 -11.33 -5.59 1.19
N VAL A 335 -11.78 -6.54 1.98
CA VAL A 335 -11.05 -7.79 2.24
C VAL A 335 -11.98 -8.95 1.96
N ALA A 336 -11.53 -9.89 1.13
CA ALA A 336 -12.26 -11.11 0.88
C ALA A 336 -12.28 -11.98 2.14
N THR A 337 -13.43 -12.56 2.43
CA THR A 337 -13.63 -13.46 3.56
C THR A 337 -13.84 -14.90 3.09
N GLY A 338 -13.32 -15.85 3.86
CA GLY A 338 -13.44 -17.28 3.56
C GLY A 338 -12.49 -17.76 2.44
N ARG A 339 -12.31 -19.10 2.36
CA ARG A 339 -11.36 -19.71 1.41
C ARG A 339 -11.76 -19.52 -0.06
N ALA A 340 -13.05 -19.40 -0.33
CA ALA A 340 -13.57 -19.29 -1.70
C ALA A 340 -13.72 -17.84 -2.19
N ARG A 341 -13.35 -16.84 -1.39
CA ARG A 341 -13.43 -15.41 -1.74
C ARG A 341 -14.82 -14.98 -2.26
N GLN A 342 -15.88 -15.53 -1.66
CA GLN A 342 -17.26 -15.31 -2.12
C GLN A 342 -17.95 -14.15 -1.43
N ALA A 343 -17.35 -13.60 -0.39
CA ALA A 343 -17.87 -12.45 0.34
C ALA A 343 -16.72 -11.49 0.68
N TYR A 344 -17.06 -10.24 0.85
CA TYR A 344 -16.13 -9.16 1.13
C TYR A 344 -16.59 -8.35 2.32
N GLN A 345 -15.66 -7.76 3.02
CA GLN A 345 -15.90 -6.88 4.14
C GLN A 345 -15.18 -5.56 3.93
N VAL A 346 -15.89 -4.44 4.14
CA VAL A 346 -15.31 -3.11 4.17
C VAL A 346 -14.80 -2.85 5.59
N GLN A 347 -13.64 -2.21 5.71
CA GLN A 347 -13.10 -1.82 7.01
C GLN A 347 -14.12 -0.95 7.79
N GLU A 348 -14.33 -1.21 9.08
CA GLU A 348 -15.47 -0.71 9.86
C GLU A 348 -15.58 0.82 9.89
N LEU A 349 -14.48 1.54 10.15
CA LEU A 349 -14.52 3.00 10.16
C LEU A 349 -14.80 3.58 8.76
N LEU A 350 -14.23 2.98 7.72
CA LEU A 350 -14.55 3.38 6.35
C LEU A 350 -16.01 3.10 6.02
N ARG A 351 -16.53 1.94 6.43
CA ARG A 351 -17.91 1.53 6.24
C ARG A 351 -18.89 2.52 6.89
N THR A 352 -18.66 2.84 8.15
CA THR A 352 -19.53 3.77 8.89
C THR A 352 -19.48 5.18 8.31
N HIS A 353 -18.33 5.65 7.86
CA HIS A 353 -18.18 6.91 7.16
C HIS A 353 -18.97 6.93 5.84
N LEU A 354 -18.79 5.88 4.99
CA LEU A 354 -19.48 5.79 3.70
C LEU A 354 -21.00 5.66 3.84
N LEU A 355 -21.46 4.97 4.89
CA LEU A 355 -22.88 4.86 5.20
C LEU A 355 -23.47 6.21 5.60
N ALA A 356 -22.76 6.98 6.44
CA ALA A 356 -23.18 8.34 6.81
C ALA A 356 -23.14 9.28 5.60
N ASP A 357 -22.14 9.17 4.72
CA ASP A 357 -22.10 9.94 3.46
C ASP A 357 -23.26 9.59 2.51
N LEU A 358 -23.57 8.29 2.39
CA LEU A 358 -24.72 7.82 1.61
C LEU A 358 -26.03 8.41 2.14
N GLN A 359 -26.20 8.45 3.47
CA GLN A 359 -27.38 8.99 4.13
C GLN A 359 -27.52 10.52 3.92
N ARG A 360 -26.41 11.27 3.99
CA ARG A 360 -26.39 12.71 3.71
C ARG A 360 -26.75 13.03 2.26
N ARG A 361 -26.29 12.23 1.30
CA ARG A 361 -26.56 12.40 -0.13
C ARG A 361 -28.00 12.08 -0.53
N GLY A 362 -28.60 11.10 0.13
CA GLY A 362 -29.97 10.66 -0.15
C GLY A 362 -30.59 9.95 1.05
N PRO A 363 -31.35 10.63 1.92
CA PRO A 363 -31.83 10.06 3.18
C PRO A 363 -32.69 8.78 3.03
N ARG A 364 -33.32 8.58 1.87
CA ARG A 364 -34.11 7.37 1.58
C ARG A 364 -33.30 6.22 1.03
N ARG A 365 -32.13 6.51 0.44
CA ARG A 365 -31.31 5.54 -0.28
C ARG A 365 -30.83 4.36 0.59
N PRO A 366 -30.36 4.55 1.85
CA PRO A 366 -30.01 3.42 2.72
C PRO A 366 -31.18 2.47 2.96
N ALA A 367 -32.38 2.99 3.20
CA ALA A 367 -33.59 2.15 3.42
C ALA A 367 -33.95 1.32 2.19
N GLU A 368 -33.84 1.91 0.99
CA GLU A 368 -34.07 1.23 -0.28
C GLU A 368 -33.08 0.06 -0.47
N LEU A 369 -31.80 0.33 -0.24
CA LEU A 369 -30.74 -0.68 -0.34
C LEU A 369 -30.88 -1.79 0.72
N HIS A 370 -31.23 -1.44 1.95
CA HIS A 370 -31.54 -2.45 2.99
C HIS A 370 -32.74 -3.32 2.60
N ALA A 371 -33.75 -2.76 1.96
CA ALA A 371 -34.88 -3.56 1.45
C ALA A 371 -34.46 -4.53 0.34
N VAL A 372 -33.50 -4.14 -0.54
CA VAL A 372 -32.89 -5.03 -1.53
C VAL A 372 -32.12 -6.14 -0.83
N ALA A 373 -31.27 -5.79 0.13
CA ALA A 373 -30.46 -6.75 0.88
C ALA A 373 -31.36 -7.75 1.63
N ALA A 374 -32.41 -7.28 2.30
CA ALA A 374 -33.35 -8.15 3.01
C ALA A 374 -34.04 -9.17 2.06
N ARG A 375 -34.49 -8.73 0.89
CA ARG A 375 -35.08 -9.63 -0.13
C ARG A 375 -34.07 -10.66 -0.62
N TRP A 376 -32.84 -10.24 -0.86
CA TRP A 376 -31.78 -11.15 -1.30
C TRP A 376 -31.47 -12.23 -0.23
N TRP A 377 -31.33 -11.84 1.04
CA TRP A 377 -31.12 -12.79 2.14
C TRP A 377 -32.31 -13.74 2.33
N ALA A 378 -33.55 -13.22 2.22
CA ALA A 378 -34.75 -14.05 2.31
C ALA A 378 -34.79 -15.12 1.18
N ALA A 379 -34.42 -14.74 -0.04
CA ALA A 379 -34.35 -15.67 -1.17
C ALA A 379 -33.26 -16.74 -0.96
N CYS A 380 -32.11 -16.39 -0.37
CA CYS A 380 -31.05 -17.32 -0.06
C CYS A 380 -31.43 -18.33 1.05
N THR A 381 -32.23 -17.89 2.03
CA THR A 381 -32.67 -18.75 3.16
C THR A 381 -33.90 -19.62 2.82
N ALA A 382 -34.69 -19.22 1.82
CA ALA A 382 -35.91 -19.95 1.39
C ALA A 382 -35.63 -21.17 0.50
N TRP A 383 -34.40 -21.45 0.11
CA TRP A 383 -34.04 -22.58 -0.73
C TRP A 383 -33.93 -23.87 0.12
N PRO A 384 -34.79 -24.90 -0.10
CA PRO A 384 -34.68 -26.17 0.63
C PRO A 384 -33.44 -26.94 0.16
N PRO A 385 -32.79 -27.72 1.05
CA PRO A 385 -31.74 -28.65 0.66
C PRO A 385 -32.35 -29.88 0.00
N SER A 386 -32.62 -29.86 -1.29
CA SER A 386 -33.05 -31.02 -2.04
C SER A 386 -32.03 -31.42 -3.11
N GLY A 387 -31.37 -32.54 -2.87
CA GLY A 387 -30.82 -33.61 -3.69
C GLY A 387 -30.40 -33.30 -5.14
N GLY A 388 -29.11 -33.02 -5.34
CA GLY A 388 -28.39 -33.08 -6.60
C GLY A 388 -26.95 -32.67 -6.38
N PRO A 389 -25.94 -33.07 -7.22
CA PRO A 389 -24.56 -32.67 -6.98
C PRO A 389 -24.49 -31.16 -7.04
N ALA A 390 -24.46 -30.58 -5.84
CA ALA A 390 -24.70 -29.18 -5.58
C ALA A 390 -23.52 -28.36 -6.08
N ASN A 391 -23.84 -27.47 -6.96
CA ASN A 391 -23.10 -26.22 -7.08
C ASN A 391 -23.44 -25.36 -5.84
N THR A 392 -22.96 -25.79 -4.65
CA THR A 392 -23.23 -25.20 -3.32
C THR A 392 -22.48 -23.91 -3.06
N SER A 393 -21.95 -23.27 -4.11
CA SER A 393 -21.20 -22.02 -3.97
C SER A 393 -22.07 -20.77 -3.77
N ARG A 394 -23.40 -20.86 -3.64
CA ARG A 394 -24.22 -19.64 -3.61
C ARG A 394 -24.68 -19.15 -2.24
N CYS A 395 -24.83 -19.98 -1.22
CA CYS A 395 -25.30 -19.52 0.11
C CYS A 395 -24.94 -20.53 1.21
N GLN A 396 -23.79 -20.45 1.84
CA GLN A 396 -23.59 -20.97 3.19
C GLN A 396 -23.02 -19.88 4.08
N PRO A 397 -23.74 -19.45 5.13
CA PRO A 397 -23.14 -18.69 6.20
C PRO A 397 -22.17 -19.62 6.93
N SER A 398 -20.91 -19.20 7.09
CA SER A 398 -19.98 -19.83 8.00
C SER A 398 -20.64 -19.91 9.38
N SER A 399 -20.58 -21.06 10.02
CA SER A 399 -21.06 -21.30 11.38
C SER A 399 -20.26 -20.45 12.38
N THR A 400 -20.72 -19.24 12.61
CA THR A 400 -20.40 -18.40 13.76
C THR A 400 -21.68 -18.23 14.58
N PRO A 401 -21.63 -18.24 15.91
CA PRO A 401 -22.83 -18.29 16.73
C PRO A 401 -23.71 -17.06 16.50
N ARG A 402 -24.99 -17.34 16.25
CA ARG A 402 -26.07 -16.35 16.20
C ARG A 402 -26.10 -15.55 17.50
N THR A 403 -25.54 -14.35 17.46
CA THR A 403 -25.98 -13.30 18.39
C THR A 403 -27.24 -12.69 17.78
N ALA A 404 -28.33 -12.81 18.47
CA ALA A 404 -29.62 -12.31 18.03
C ALA A 404 -29.52 -10.83 17.69
N MET A 405 -29.83 -10.52 16.44
CA MET A 405 -29.94 -9.17 15.92
C MET A 405 -31.26 -8.58 16.42
N THR A 406 -31.25 -7.98 17.62
CA THR A 406 -32.31 -7.04 18.02
C THR A 406 -32.07 -5.74 17.28
N MET A 407 -32.97 -5.45 16.38
CA MET A 407 -33.05 -4.15 15.74
C MET A 407 -33.51 -3.10 16.78
N PRO A 408 -32.76 -2.01 16.99
CA PRO A 408 -33.37 -0.80 17.51
C PRO A 408 -33.85 0.04 16.31
N TRP A 409 -35.05 0.50 16.39
CA TRP A 409 -35.70 1.46 15.52
C TRP A 409 -35.06 2.83 15.57
#